data_3a0cb3b4364c916b77dbe5d75d5f60b6
#
_entry.id   3a0cb3b4364c916b77dbe5d75d5f60b6
#
_cell.length_a   1.000
_cell.length_b   1.000
_cell.length_c   1.000
_cell.angle_alpha   90.00
_cell.angle_beta   90.00
_cell.angle_gamma   90.00
#
_symmetry.space_group_name_H-M   'P 1'
#
loop_
_entity.id
_entity.type
_entity.pdbx_description
1 polymer ?
#
loop_
_entity_poly.entity_id
_entity_poly.type
_entity_poly.pdbx_seq_one_letter_code
_entity_poly.pdbx_strand_id
1 'polypeptide(L)'
;MTELKNLLEAKNRDELRQWLKKNHATELECWVTVKRGRPKEDETFWYVDAVEEALCFGWIDSTTKKLSDNCTIQRLTPRQKNSAWSELNKERCRRMERMGRMTDAGRDCCPDMSGAGFVINTEILAARKSDPEVWANFQSFPPLYRRVRIDTIQINRRMRRPELFKKRLDKFIENTRKGIMYGEWNDNGRLL
;
A
#
# COMPACT_ATOMS: atom_id res chain seq x y z
N MET A 1 26.65 3.98 -15.71
CA MET A 1 25.47 3.37 -15.01
C MET A 1 25.75 3.46 -13.54
N THR A 2 24.85 4.06 -12.76
CA THR A 2 25.01 4.12 -11.30
C THR A 2 24.89 2.70 -10.78
N GLU A 3 25.93 2.21 -10.12
CA GLU A 3 25.96 0.89 -9.51
C GLU A 3 24.81 0.75 -8.49
N LEU A 4 24.06 -0.35 -8.58
CA LEU A 4 22.93 -0.60 -7.66
C LEU A 4 23.49 -1.12 -6.33
N LYS A 5 23.39 -0.29 -5.31
CA LYS A 5 23.81 -0.68 -3.97
C LYS A 5 22.82 -1.71 -3.38
N ASN A 6 23.32 -2.82 -2.85
CA ASN A 6 22.51 -3.87 -2.24
C ASN A 6 21.42 -4.45 -3.16
N LEU A 7 21.79 -4.84 -4.38
CA LEU A 7 20.91 -5.69 -5.20
C LEU A 7 20.93 -7.11 -4.61
N LEU A 8 19.79 -7.54 -4.06
CA LEU A 8 19.67 -8.81 -3.37
C LEU A 8 19.21 -9.91 -4.32
N GLU A 9 19.80 -11.10 -4.17
CA GLU A 9 19.37 -12.32 -4.85
C GLU A 9 18.21 -13.04 -4.12
N ALA A 10 17.44 -12.30 -3.30
CA ALA A 10 16.32 -12.85 -2.58
C ALA A 10 15.24 -13.38 -3.54
N LYS A 11 14.92 -14.66 -3.39
CA LYS A 11 13.95 -15.38 -4.23
C LYS A 11 12.57 -15.49 -3.61
N ASN A 12 12.47 -15.21 -2.32
CA ASN A 12 11.24 -15.28 -1.54
C ASN A 12 11.25 -14.27 -0.39
N ARG A 13 10.10 -14.17 0.28
CA ARG A 13 9.91 -13.23 1.39
C ARG A 13 10.80 -13.50 2.60
N ASP A 14 11.13 -14.77 2.87
CA ASP A 14 11.91 -15.11 4.07
C ASP A 14 13.40 -14.79 3.87
N GLU A 15 13.93 -14.91 2.66
CA GLU A 15 15.29 -14.45 2.33
C GLU A 15 15.42 -12.93 2.47
N LEU A 16 14.45 -12.16 1.95
CA LEU A 16 14.40 -10.72 2.18
C LEU A 16 14.29 -10.39 3.68
N ARG A 17 13.46 -11.12 4.41
CA ARG A 17 13.31 -10.95 5.87
C ARG A 17 14.63 -11.16 6.61
N GLN A 18 15.39 -12.19 6.26
CA GLN A 18 16.70 -12.45 6.88
C GLN A 18 17.69 -11.32 6.60
N TRP A 19 17.68 -10.78 5.40
CA TRP A 19 18.50 -9.62 5.08
C TRP A 19 18.08 -8.38 5.89
N LEU A 20 16.79 -8.06 5.91
CA LEU A 20 16.26 -6.93 6.70
C LEU A 20 16.56 -7.07 8.19
N LYS A 21 16.44 -8.29 8.75
CA LYS A 21 16.77 -8.54 10.16
C LYS A 21 18.19 -8.14 10.51
N LYS A 22 19.14 -8.34 9.59
CA LYS A 22 20.56 -8.00 9.81
C LYS A 22 20.89 -6.54 9.48
N ASN A 23 20.19 -5.94 8.53
CA ASN A 23 20.68 -4.72 7.88
C ASN A 23 19.72 -3.51 8.01
N HIS A 24 18.47 -3.68 8.46
CA HIS A 24 17.47 -2.60 8.46
C HIS A 24 17.88 -1.36 9.25
N ALA A 25 18.73 -1.50 10.28
CA ALA A 25 19.16 -0.39 11.12
C ALA A 25 20.39 0.36 10.58
N THR A 26 21.13 -0.24 9.64
CA THR A 26 22.43 0.28 9.17
C THR A 26 22.41 0.65 7.68
N GLU A 27 21.62 -0.05 6.88
CA GLU A 27 21.54 0.20 5.45
C GLU A 27 20.48 1.24 5.10
N LEU A 28 20.72 1.96 4.00
CA LEU A 28 19.83 3.03 3.52
C LEU A 28 18.94 2.60 2.36
N GLU A 29 19.25 1.49 1.72
CA GLU A 29 18.47 0.92 0.62
C GLU A 29 18.82 -0.54 0.36
N CYS A 30 17.89 -1.24 -0.25
CA CYS A 30 18.16 -2.45 -1.00
C CYS A 30 17.23 -2.54 -2.22
N TRP A 31 17.62 -3.40 -3.16
CA TRP A 31 16.85 -3.69 -4.36
C TRP A 31 16.54 -5.17 -4.41
N VAL A 32 15.30 -5.51 -4.77
CA VAL A 32 14.84 -6.90 -4.88
C VAL A 32 14.12 -7.11 -6.20
N THR A 33 14.34 -8.27 -6.80
CA THR A 33 13.57 -8.72 -7.96
C THR A 33 12.23 -9.26 -7.47
N VAL A 34 11.12 -8.74 -7.98
CA VAL A 34 9.77 -9.15 -7.57
C VAL A 34 8.86 -9.27 -8.79
N LYS A 35 7.93 -10.21 -8.73
CA LYS A 35 6.84 -10.30 -9.70
C LYS A 35 5.75 -9.29 -9.36
N ARG A 36 5.32 -8.55 -10.37
CA ARG A 36 4.19 -7.62 -10.24
C ARG A 36 2.91 -8.26 -10.75
N GLY A 37 1.79 -7.73 -10.30
CA GLY A 37 0.46 -8.21 -10.66
C GLY A 37 -0.36 -8.61 -9.45
N ARG A 38 -1.36 -9.45 -9.68
CA ARG A 38 -2.21 -9.98 -8.61
C ARG A 38 -1.51 -11.12 -7.91
N PRO A 39 -1.18 -10.99 -6.62
CA PRO A 39 -0.52 -12.04 -5.88
C PRO A 39 -1.41 -13.28 -5.81
N LYS A 40 -0.78 -14.45 -5.90
CA LYS A 40 -1.43 -15.76 -5.71
C LYS A 40 -0.78 -16.43 -4.49
N GLU A 41 -1.41 -17.46 -3.99
CA GLU A 41 -0.83 -18.36 -2.99
C GLU A 41 0.03 -19.40 -3.70
N ASP A 42 1.21 -18.97 -4.13
CA ASP A 42 2.24 -19.79 -4.77
C ASP A 42 3.62 -19.40 -4.23
N GLU A 43 4.66 -20.10 -4.65
CA GLU A 43 6.05 -19.83 -4.23
C GLU A 43 6.65 -18.58 -4.89
N THR A 44 5.90 -17.87 -5.71
CA THR A 44 6.37 -16.66 -6.40
C THR A 44 6.62 -15.54 -5.41
N PHE A 45 7.79 -14.90 -5.51
CA PHE A 45 8.08 -13.69 -4.73
C PHE A 45 7.38 -12.48 -5.33
N TRP A 46 6.23 -12.16 -4.77
CA TRP A 46 5.42 -11.04 -5.24
C TRP A 46 5.87 -9.70 -4.67
N TYR A 47 5.62 -8.64 -5.43
CA TYR A 47 5.86 -7.27 -4.96
C TYR A 47 5.22 -7.00 -3.57
N VAL A 48 4.01 -7.49 -3.33
CA VAL A 48 3.33 -7.29 -2.05
C VAL A 48 4.06 -7.98 -0.90
N ASP A 49 4.70 -9.13 -1.14
CA ASP A 49 5.50 -9.82 -0.13
C ASP A 49 6.69 -8.97 0.30
N ALA A 50 7.37 -8.35 -0.68
CA ALA A 50 8.49 -7.45 -0.40
C ALA A 50 8.03 -6.20 0.38
N VAL A 51 6.87 -5.63 0.05
CA VAL A 51 6.30 -4.48 0.77
C VAL A 51 5.92 -4.86 2.19
N GLU A 52 5.27 -6.01 2.41
CA GLU A 52 4.90 -6.50 3.73
C GLU A 52 6.13 -6.73 4.62
N GLU A 53 7.17 -7.39 4.10
CA GLU A 53 8.41 -7.59 4.87
C GLU A 53 9.12 -6.27 5.16
N ALA A 54 9.19 -5.34 4.20
CA ALA A 54 9.74 -4.00 4.40
C ALA A 54 9.01 -3.27 5.55
N LEU A 55 7.68 -3.25 5.52
CA LEU A 55 6.85 -2.63 6.58
C LEU A 55 7.12 -3.23 7.95
N CYS A 56 7.36 -4.55 8.04
CA CYS A 56 7.70 -5.21 9.31
C CYS A 56 8.97 -4.65 9.97
N PHE A 57 9.86 -4.04 9.21
CA PHE A 57 11.13 -3.48 9.71
C PHE A 57 11.19 -1.94 9.61
N GLY A 58 10.05 -1.28 9.43
CA GLY A 58 9.99 0.18 9.29
C GLY A 58 10.53 0.71 7.96
N TRP A 59 10.54 -0.13 6.93
CA TRP A 59 10.94 0.22 5.58
C TRP A 59 9.71 0.36 4.65
N ILE A 60 9.93 0.91 3.46
CA ILE A 60 8.89 1.14 2.46
C ILE A 60 9.45 0.99 1.05
N ASP A 61 8.60 0.62 0.11
CA ASP A 61 8.90 0.67 -1.30
C ASP A 61 9.00 2.13 -1.80
N SER A 62 9.90 2.34 -2.75
CA SER A 62 10.11 3.65 -3.36
C SER A 62 10.15 3.53 -4.89
N THR A 63 11.32 3.52 -5.49
CA THR A 63 11.51 3.51 -6.94
C THR A 63 11.49 2.10 -7.51
N THR A 64 10.99 1.98 -8.72
CA THR A 64 11.05 0.74 -9.52
C THR A 64 11.97 0.97 -10.71
N LYS A 65 12.82 -0.01 -11.04
CA LYS A 65 13.63 -0.02 -12.27
C LYS A 65 13.37 -1.31 -13.05
N LYS A 66 13.35 -1.18 -14.36
CA LYS A 66 13.32 -2.31 -15.29
C LYS A 66 14.75 -2.63 -15.68
N LEU A 67 15.21 -3.84 -15.43
CA LEU A 67 16.54 -4.32 -15.83
C LEU A 67 16.51 -4.98 -17.21
N SER A 68 15.41 -5.66 -17.53
CA SER A 68 15.12 -6.25 -18.82
C SER A 68 13.62 -6.34 -19.04
N ASP A 69 13.16 -6.84 -20.19
CA ASP A 69 11.72 -6.96 -20.47
C ASP A 69 10.96 -7.81 -19.44
N ASN A 70 11.64 -8.78 -18.85
CA ASN A 70 11.04 -9.70 -17.87
C ASN A 70 11.55 -9.49 -16.45
N CYS A 71 12.44 -8.53 -16.20
CA CYS A 71 13.02 -8.31 -14.88
C CYS A 71 12.81 -6.89 -14.40
N THR A 72 12.00 -6.76 -13.36
CA THR A 72 11.72 -5.49 -12.65
C THR A 72 12.23 -5.61 -11.23
N ILE A 73 13.01 -4.63 -10.81
CA ILE A 73 13.49 -4.52 -9.44
C ILE A 73 12.78 -3.41 -8.69
N GLN A 74 12.50 -3.67 -7.44
CA GLN A 74 11.90 -2.74 -6.49
C GLN A 74 12.94 -2.25 -5.50
N ARG A 75 13.06 -0.95 -5.34
CA ARG A 75 13.85 -0.32 -4.27
C ARG A 75 13.04 -0.27 -2.99
N LEU A 76 13.66 -0.70 -1.89
CA LEU A 76 13.16 -0.57 -0.54
C LEU A 76 14.10 0.36 0.23
N THR A 77 13.55 1.21 1.11
CA THR A 77 14.31 2.19 1.90
C THR A 77 13.70 2.33 3.28
N PRO A 78 14.48 2.73 4.31
CA PRO A 78 13.92 3.12 5.59
C PRO A 78 12.83 4.17 5.42
N ARG A 79 11.73 4.02 6.15
CA ARG A 79 10.61 4.93 6.11
C ARG A 79 10.96 6.23 6.81
N GLN A 80 10.74 7.35 6.17
CA GLN A 80 10.93 8.65 6.79
C GLN A 80 9.81 8.93 7.81
N LYS A 81 10.16 9.52 8.94
CA LYS A 81 9.25 9.78 10.08
C LYS A 81 7.97 10.52 9.68
N ASN A 82 8.06 11.45 8.72
CA ASN A 82 6.93 12.28 8.27
C ASN A 82 6.28 11.79 6.96
N SER A 83 6.62 10.60 6.48
CA SER A 83 6.02 10.09 5.24
C SER A 83 4.55 9.70 5.45
N ALA A 84 3.72 10.04 4.47
CA ALA A 84 2.29 9.70 4.52
C ALA A 84 2.07 8.18 4.51
N TRP A 85 1.10 7.72 5.29
CA TRP A 85 0.64 6.35 5.30
C TRP A 85 -0.63 6.20 4.47
N SER A 86 -0.63 5.23 3.57
CA SER A 86 -1.86 4.82 2.89
C SER A 86 -2.66 3.85 3.76
N GLU A 87 -3.99 3.87 3.63
CA GLU A 87 -4.85 2.92 4.34
C GLU A 87 -4.56 1.46 3.93
N LEU A 88 -4.09 1.25 2.69
CA LEU A 88 -3.66 -0.07 2.23
C LEU A 88 -2.42 -0.57 3.00
N ASN A 89 -1.39 0.28 3.17
CA ASN A 89 -0.19 -0.11 3.92
C ASN A 89 -0.49 -0.28 5.42
N LYS A 90 -1.39 0.50 6.00
CA LYS A 90 -1.87 0.26 7.36
C LYS A 90 -2.52 -1.13 7.49
N GLU A 91 -3.34 -1.54 6.51
CA GLU A 91 -3.97 -2.86 6.58
C GLU A 91 -2.96 -3.99 6.39
N ARG A 92 -1.94 -3.81 5.55
CA ARG A 92 -0.80 -4.74 5.47
C ARG A 92 -0.10 -4.89 6.81
N CYS A 93 0.17 -3.80 7.52
CA CYS A 93 0.75 -3.86 8.87
C CYS A 93 -0.17 -4.62 9.85
N ARG A 94 -1.49 -4.39 9.83
CA ARG A 94 -2.44 -5.15 10.67
C ARG A 94 -2.40 -6.64 10.35
N ARG A 95 -2.32 -6.99 9.06
CA ARG A 95 -2.14 -8.38 8.64
C ARG A 95 -0.83 -8.97 9.17
N MET A 96 0.28 -8.26 9.02
CA MET A 96 1.58 -8.72 9.52
C MET A 96 1.60 -8.85 11.04
N GLU A 97 0.90 -8.01 11.76
CA GLU A 97 0.71 -8.13 13.22
C GLU A 97 -0.06 -9.40 13.58
N ARG A 98 -1.20 -9.66 12.90
CA ARG A 98 -1.99 -10.90 13.11
C ARG A 98 -1.18 -12.17 12.81
N MET A 99 -0.24 -12.10 11.87
CA MET A 99 0.66 -13.21 11.53
C MET A 99 1.88 -13.33 12.45
N GLY A 100 2.03 -12.45 13.47
CA GLY A 100 3.20 -12.42 14.36
C GLY A 100 4.50 -12.06 13.64
N ARG A 101 4.43 -11.37 12.50
CA ARG A 101 5.62 -11.02 11.70
C ARG A 101 6.12 -9.60 11.92
N MET A 102 5.33 -8.70 12.54
CA MET A 102 5.79 -7.34 12.84
C MET A 102 6.94 -7.36 13.86
N THR A 103 7.94 -6.51 13.63
CA THR A 103 9.03 -6.27 14.60
C THR A 103 8.79 -4.95 15.33
N ASP A 104 9.55 -4.72 16.41
CA ASP A 104 9.46 -3.45 17.14
C ASP A 104 9.85 -2.26 16.26
N ALA A 105 10.88 -2.39 15.42
CA ALA A 105 11.25 -1.37 14.43
C ALA A 105 10.11 -1.02 13.47
N GLY A 106 9.33 -2.01 13.06
CA GLY A 106 8.14 -1.78 12.24
C GLY A 106 7.03 -1.08 13.01
N ARG A 107 6.75 -1.50 14.25
CA ARG A 107 5.73 -0.90 15.13
C ARG A 107 6.03 0.55 15.45
N ASP A 108 7.29 0.88 15.76
CA ASP A 108 7.75 2.24 16.07
C ASP A 108 7.56 3.23 14.91
N CYS A 109 7.55 2.73 13.68
CA CYS A 109 7.29 3.52 12.48
C CYS A 109 5.79 3.66 12.15
N CYS A 110 4.91 2.86 12.77
CA CYS A 110 3.47 2.90 12.46
C CYS A 110 2.84 4.17 13.02
N PRO A 111 1.86 4.78 12.29
CA PRO A 111 1.02 5.83 12.83
C PRO A 111 -0.02 5.24 13.78
N ASP A 112 -0.92 6.07 14.30
CA ASP A 112 -2.12 5.54 14.96
C ASP A 112 -2.87 4.56 14.04
N MET A 113 -2.98 3.32 14.49
CA MET A 113 -3.60 2.21 13.77
C MET A 113 -5.06 1.97 14.17
N SER A 114 -5.61 2.77 15.12
CA SER A 114 -6.97 2.57 15.66
C SER A 114 -8.08 2.75 14.62
N GLY A 115 -7.80 3.37 13.48
CA GLY A 115 -8.80 3.72 12.46
C GLY A 115 -9.67 4.93 12.83
N ALA A 116 -9.67 5.39 14.08
CA ALA A 116 -10.39 6.58 14.52
C ALA A 116 -9.87 7.87 13.86
N GLY A 117 -8.59 7.88 13.48
CA GLY A 117 -7.96 9.00 12.78
C GLY A 117 -8.26 9.09 11.28
N PHE A 118 -9.05 8.18 10.71
CA PHE A 118 -9.38 8.25 9.28
C PHE A 118 -10.52 9.24 9.02
N VAL A 119 -10.17 10.49 8.75
CA VAL A 119 -11.13 11.56 8.44
C VAL A 119 -11.35 11.63 6.93
N ILE A 120 -12.62 11.61 6.53
CA ILE A 120 -13.02 11.74 5.12
C ILE A 120 -13.11 13.23 4.77
N ASN A 121 -12.48 13.61 3.66
CA ASN A 121 -12.57 14.98 3.13
C ASN A 121 -14.05 15.37 2.91
N THR A 122 -14.40 16.59 3.30
CA THR A 122 -15.79 17.10 3.27
C THR A 122 -16.39 17.10 1.87
N GLU A 123 -15.63 17.39 0.85
CA GLU A 123 -16.07 17.37 -0.57
C GLU A 123 -16.42 15.95 -1.02
N ILE A 124 -15.61 14.94 -0.65
CA ILE A 124 -15.91 13.53 -0.92
C ILE A 124 -17.18 13.10 -0.16
N LEU A 125 -17.31 13.54 1.08
CA LEU A 125 -18.47 13.23 1.92
C LEU A 125 -19.76 13.83 1.32
N ALA A 126 -19.71 15.10 0.88
CA ALA A 126 -20.84 15.79 0.24
C ALA A 126 -21.23 15.10 -1.08
N ALA A 127 -20.28 14.85 -1.95
CA ALA A 127 -20.52 14.19 -3.24
C ALA A 127 -21.17 12.80 -3.10
N ARG A 128 -20.87 12.04 -2.04
CA ARG A 128 -21.53 10.74 -1.79
C ARG A 128 -22.96 10.89 -1.29
N LYS A 129 -23.19 11.88 -0.42
CA LYS A 129 -24.49 12.07 0.24
C LYS A 129 -25.50 12.78 -0.63
N SER A 130 -25.07 13.47 -1.70
CA SER A 130 -25.96 14.17 -2.64
C SER A 130 -26.77 13.23 -3.51
N ASP A 131 -26.40 11.94 -3.59
CA ASP A 131 -27.06 10.92 -4.40
C ASP A 131 -27.42 9.72 -3.50
N PRO A 132 -28.71 9.46 -3.23
CA PRO A 132 -29.16 8.38 -2.34
C PRO A 132 -28.69 6.98 -2.79
N GLU A 133 -28.62 6.72 -4.09
CA GLU A 133 -28.16 5.43 -4.63
C GLU A 133 -26.66 5.24 -4.38
N VAL A 134 -25.86 6.28 -4.64
CA VAL A 134 -24.42 6.29 -4.32
C VAL A 134 -24.21 6.08 -2.83
N TRP A 135 -25.00 6.72 -1.99
CA TRP A 135 -24.88 6.58 -0.54
C TRP A 135 -25.19 5.16 -0.07
N ALA A 136 -26.29 4.57 -0.54
CA ALA A 136 -26.70 3.21 -0.20
C ALA A 136 -25.65 2.18 -0.62
N ASN A 137 -25.21 2.24 -1.88
CA ASN A 137 -24.19 1.35 -2.42
C ASN A 137 -22.85 1.51 -1.69
N PHE A 138 -22.45 2.75 -1.40
CA PHE A 138 -21.23 3.00 -0.63
C PHE A 138 -21.28 2.34 0.75
N GLN A 139 -22.41 2.39 1.43
CA GLN A 139 -22.55 1.78 2.76
C GLN A 139 -22.49 0.25 2.72
N SER A 140 -22.92 -0.38 1.61
CA SER A 140 -22.89 -1.83 1.43
C SER A 140 -21.48 -2.37 1.13
N PHE A 141 -20.55 -1.52 0.66
CA PHE A 141 -19.20 -1.95 0.33
C PHE A 141 -18.37 -2.30 1.59
N PRO A 142 -17.41 -3.24 1.50
CA PRO A 142 -16.53 -3.60 2.60
C PRO A 142 -15.84 -2.36 3.21
N PRO A 143 -15.71 -2.29 4.53
CA PRO A 143 -15.08 -1.15 5.20
C PRO A 143 -13.67 -0.84 4.70
N LEU A 144 -12.86 -1.87 4.40
CA LEU A 144 -11.51 -1.70 3.85
C LEU A 144 -11.56 -1.05 2.46
N TYR A 145 -12.43 -1.53 1.55
CA TYR A 145 -12.61 -0.93 0.24
C TYR A 145 -12.92 0.56 0.36
N ARG A 146 -13.87 0.90 1.22
CA ARG A 146 -14.28 2.29 1.44
C ARG A 146 -13.11 3.18 1.86
N ARG A 147 -12.33 2.74 2.87
CA ARG A 147 -11.16 3.50 3.35
C ARG A 147 -10.09 3.64 2.26
N VAL A 148 -9.71 2.54 1.62
CA VAL A 148 -8.66 2.54 0.58
C VAL A 148 -9.07 3.42 -0.62
N ARG A 149 -10.32 3.34 -1.09
CA ARG A 149 -10.77 4.20 -2.20
C ARG A 149 -10.76 5.67 -1.85
N ILE A 150 -11.30 6.03 -0.70
CA ILE A 150 -11.29 7.42 -0.25
C ILE A 150 -9.86 7.92 -0.08
N ASP A 151 -8.98 7.16 0.55
CA ASP A 151 -7.58 7.54 0.75
C ASP A 151 -6.87 7.81 -0.59
N THR A 152 -7.05 6.93 -1.60
CA THR A 152 -6.46 7.12 -2.93
C THR A 152 -7.00 8.36 -3.68
N ILE A 153 -8.16 8.87 -3.32
CA ILE A 153 -8.71 10.11 -3.85
C ILE A 153 -8.14 11.31 -3.10
N GLN A 154 -8.28 11.32 -1.78
CA GLN A 154 -7.96 12.49 -0.95
C GLN A 154 -6.46 12.78 -0.84
N ILE A 155 -5.59 11.79 -1.07
CA ILE A 155 -4.13 12.02 -1.15
C ILE A 155 -3.78 13.06 -2.23
N ASN A 156 -4.57 13.16 -3.29
CA ASN A 156 -4.33 14.11 -4.37
C ASN A 156 -4.57 15.56 -3.95
N ARG A 157 -5.45 15.82 -2.96
CA ARG A 157 -5.58 17.14 -2.33
C ARG A 157 -4.29 17.50 -1.57
N ARG A 158 -3.79 16.58 -0.75
CA ARG A 158 -2.53 16.79 -0.01
C ARG A 158 -1.35 17.03 -0.95
N MET A 159 -1.33 16.36 -2.09
CA MET A 159 -0.29 16.51 -3.13
C MET A 159 -0.53 17.68 -4.09
N ARG A 160 -1.54 18.54 -3.84
CA ARG A 160 -1.90 19.68 -4.68
C ARG A 160 -2.14 19.32 -6.15
N ARG A 161 -2.87 18.22 -6.40
CA ARG A 161 -3.25 17.72 -7.74
C ARG A 161 -4.77 17.77 -7.93
N PRO A 162 -5.38 18.96 -8.10
CA PRO A 162 -6.84 19.11 -8.07
C PRO A 162 -7.55 18.39 -9.20
N GLU A 163 -6.99 18.41 -10.40
CA GLU A 163 -7.58 17.70 -11.54
C GLU A 163 -7.60 16.18 -11.37
N LEU A 164 -6.52 15.62 -10.82
CA LEU A 164 -6.46 14.20 -10.52
C LEU A 164 -7.40 13.81 -9.37
N PHE A 165 -7.55 14.69 -8.38
CA PHE A 165 -8.55 14.53 -7.32
C PHE A 165 -9.95 14.46 -7.92
N LYS A 166 -10.34 15.45 -8.76
CA LYS A 166 -11.64 15.48 -9.42
C LYS A 166 -11.88 14.24 -10.28
N LYS A 167 -10.96 13.91 -11.16
CA LYS A 167 -11.06 12.72 -12.03
C LYS A 167 -11.26 11.43 -11.23
N ARG A 168 -10.56 11.27 -10.11
CA ARG A 168 -10.71 10.08 -9.26
C ARG A 168 -12.02 10.09 -8.48
N LEU A 169 -12.49 11.26 -8.05
CA LEU A 169 -13.76 11.40 -7.36
C LEU A 169 -14.92 11.08 -8.32
N ASP A 170 -14.93 11.66 -9.51
CA ASP A 170 -15.97 11.42 -10.53
C ASP A 170 -16.06 9.92 -10.89
N LYS A 171 -14.90 9.28 -11.14
CA LYS A 171 -14.83 7.83 -11.35
C LYS A 171 -15.36 7.03 -10.17
N PHE A 172 -15.07 7.45 -8.96
CA PHE A 172 -15.54 6.78 -7.76
C PHE A 172 -17.06 6.86 -7.63
N ILE A 173 -17.65 8.04 -7.82
CA ILE A 173 -19.11 8.25 -7.76
C ILE A 173 -19.82 7.43 -8.86
N GLU A 174 -19.32 7.47 -10.09
CA GLU A 174 -19.88 6.70 -11.20
C GLU A 174 -19.92 5.19 -10.93
N ASN A 175 -18.78 4.61 -10.50
CA ASN A 175 -18.73 3.18 -10.20
C ASN A 175 -19.53 2.81 -8.96
N THR A 176 -19.55 3.67 -7.94
CA THR A 176 -20.35 3.44 -6.74
C THR A 176 -21.83 3.44 -7.05
N ARG A 177 -22.34 4.36 -7.92
CA ARG A 177 -23.73 4.36 -8.39
C ARG A 177 -24.11 3.03 -9.04
N LYS A 178 -23.22 2.43 -9.80
CA LYS A 178 -23.41 1.12 -10.45
C LYS A 178 -23.21 -0.07 -9.50
N GLY A 179 -22.91 0.15 -8.22
CA GLY A 179 -22.58 -0.92 -7.28
C GLY A 179 -21.27 -1.65 -7.57
N ILE A 180 -20.35 -1.04 -8.35
CA ILE A 180 -19.13 -1.68 -8.82
C ILE A 180 -17.92 -1.26 -7.97
N MET A 181 -17.27 -2.24 -7.35
CA MET A 181 -15.94 -2.08 -6.76
C MET A 181 -14.86 -2.19 -7.84
N TYR A 182 -13.82 -1.35 -7.76
CA TYR A 182 -12.73 -1.32 -8.75
C TYR A 182 -11.37 -1.08 -8.12
N GLY A 183 -10.33 -1.42 -8.88
CA GLY A 183 -8.93 -1.19 -8.51
C GLY A 183 -8.46 -2.08 -7.36
N GLU A 184 -7.16 -2.06 -7.13
CA GLU A 184 -6.57 -2.85 -6.05
C GLU A 184 -6.88 -2.23 -4.68
N TRP A 185 -7.34 -3.04 -3.73
CA TRP A 185 -7.72 -2.58 -2.39
C TRP A 185 -7.53 -3.61 -1.28
N ASN A 186 -7.30 -4.88 -1.63
CA ASN A 186 -7.19 -5.97 -0.67
C ASN A 186 -6.09 -6.99 -1.01
N ASP A 187 -5.13 -6.61 -1.87
CA ASP A 187 -4.03 -7.46 -2.32
C ASP A 187 -4.52 -8.84 -2.83
N ASN A 188 -5.54 -8.80 -3.69
CA ASN A 188 -6.20 -9.99 -4.27
C ASN A 188 -6.78 -10.95 -3.21
N GLY A 189 -7.37 -10.41 -2.16
CA GLY A 189 -8.03 -11.18 -1.09
C GLY A 189 -7.17 -11.39 0.16
N ARG A 190 -5.88 -11.12 0.13
CA ARG A 190 -4.97 -11.31 1.27
C ARG A 190 -5.31 -10.48 2.52
N LEU A 191 -6.02 -9.36 2.34
CA LEU A 191 -6.34 -8.40 3.41
C LEU A 191 -7.79 -8.55 3.92
N LEU A 192 -8.45 -9.64 3.62
CA LEU A 192 -9.80 -9.95 4.08
C LEU A 192 -9.78 -10.83 5.31
#